data_19aaf3fa4fb4dd4f0709b722d880d47c
#
_entry.id   19aaf3fa4fb4dd4f0709b722d880d47c
#
_cell.length_a   1.000
_cell.length_b   1.000
_cell.length_c   1.000
_cell.angle_alpha   90.00
_cell.angle_beta   90.00
_cell.angle_gamma   90.00
#
_symmetry.space_group_name_H-M   'P 1'
#
loop_
_entity.id
_entity.type
_entity.pdbx_description
1 polymer ?
#
loop_
_entity_poly.entity_id
_entity_poly.type
_entity_poly.pdbx_seq_one_letter_code
_entity_poly.pdbx_strand_id
1 'polypeptide(L)'
;MKVFLRWTNQSVFWVAIALLCYALLPAFALDYGIFEATSDERLAAMGWSSLNLSALWFAPLLAFPFFPLLNLPTATRAKGELALTAAIALVTLVSAKLAHVSLGYAVIGLALALVAIATLSLARLKVLQGDKFIIASLLIIILLISLFIVFPTGAIFVAMFYEDGVFHPQQVLRILSQSYILRVIGNSLM
;
A
#
# COMPACT_ATOMS: atom_id res chain seq x y z
N MET A 1 17.57 18.58 18.26
CA MET A 1 16.42 18.83 17.37
C MET A 1 16.82 19.08 15.91
N LYS A 2 17.78 19.98 15.58
CA LYS A 2 18.20 20.24 14.17
C LYS A 2 18.78 19.02 13.45
N VAL A 3 19.52 18.14 14.14
CA VAL A 3 20.10 16.91 13.54
C VAL A 3 18.99 15.92 13.14
N PHE A 4 18.02 15.68 14.01
CA PHE A 4 16.90 14.79 13.73
C PHE A 4 16.07 15.25 12.51
N LEU A 5 15.76 16.56 12.42
CA LEU A 5 15.09 17.15 11.28
C LEU A 5 15.87 16.99 9.96
N ARG A 6 17.19 16.94 10.01
CA ARG A 6 18.03 16.68 8.84
C ARG A 6 17.92 15.23 8.36
N TRP A 7 17.84 14.27 9.29
CA TRP A 7 17.71 12.84 8.97
C TRP A 7 16.34 12.51 8.39
N THR A 8 15.25 13.00 8.99
CA THR A 8 13.89 12.76 8.49
C THR A 8 13.66 13.31 7.09
N ASN A 9 14.53 14.22 6.63
CA ASN A 9 14.49 14.79 5.29
C ASN A 9 15.22 13.94 4.23
N GLN A 10 15.71 12.77 4.60
CA GLN A 10 16.40 11.84 3.72
C GLN A 10 15.54 10.61 3.48
N SER A 11 15.39 10.20 2.21
CA SER A 11 14.62 9.00 1.83
C SER A 11 15.16 7.73 2.49
N VAL A 12 16.50 7.66 2.68
CA VAL A 12 17.17 6.52 3.34
C VAL A 12 16.70 6.31 4.77
N PHE A 13 16.41 7.38 5.51
CA PHE A 13 15.86 7.28 6.86
C PHE A 13 14.51 6.54 6.87
N TRP A 14 13.64 6.87 5.92
CA TRP A 14 12.33 6.23 5.80
C TRP A 14 12.42 4.79 5.29
N VAL A 15 13.38 4.50 4.42
CA VAL A 15 13.71 3.12 4.02
C VAL A 15 14.17 2.31 5.24
N ALA A 16 15.02 2.88 6.09
CA ALA A 16 15.46 2.21 7.31
C ALA A 16 14.30 1.95 8.28
N ILE A 17 13.37 2.91 8.43
CA ILE A 17 12.15 2.72 9.22
C ILE A 17 11.29 1.59 8.63
N ALA A 18 11.08 1.56 7.30
CA ALA A 18 10.31 0.50 6.66
C ALA A 18 10.91 -0.88 6.92
N LEU A 19 12.24 -1.01 6.78
CA LEU A 19 12.95 -2.26 7.07
C LEU A 19 12.86 -2.66 8.54
N LEU A 20 12.93 -1.69 9.45
CA LEU A 20 12.80 -1.93 10.89
C LEU A 20 11.39 -2.38 11.25
N CYS A 21 10.36 -1.74 10.69
CA CYS A 21 8.97 -2.19 10.84
C CYS A 21 8.79 -3.63 10.32
N TYR A 22 9.36 -3.93 9.15
CA TYR A 22 9.30 -5.26 8.56
C TYR A 22 10.03 -6.31 9.41
N ALA A 23 11.12 -5.95 10.05
CA ALA A 23 11.90 -6.86 10.90
C ALA A 23 11.25 -7.12 12.26
N LEU A 24 10.54 -6.12 12.82
CA LEU A 24 10.03 -6.18 14.19
C LEU A 24 8.52 -6.42 14.29
N LEU A 25 7.76 -6.16 13.23
CA LEU A 25 6.31 -6.28 13.24
C LEU A 25 5.86 -7.44 12.35
N PRO A 26 4.74 -8.12 12.69
CA PRO A 26 4.18 -9.16 11.85
C PRO A 26 3.77 -8.59 10.48
N ALA A 27 4.24 -9.24 9.42
CA ALA A 27 3.90 -8.92 8.04
C ALA A 27 2.55 -9.50 7.64
N PHE A 28 2.13 -10.58 8.29
CA PHE A 28 0.83 -11.22 8.10
C PHE A 28 -0.10 -10.89 9.25
N ALA A 29 -1.41 -10.89 8.99
CA ALA A 29 -2.41 -10.65 10.03
C ALA A 29 -2.40 -11.79 11.06
N LEU A 30 -2.62 -11.43 12.31
CA LEU A 30 -2.79 -12.34 13.43
C LEU A 30 -4.29 -12.39 13.79
N ASP A 31 -4.83 -13.57 14.02
CA ASP A 31 -6.26 -13.77 14.28
C ASP A 31 -6.74 -13.05 15.54
N TYR A 32 -5.90 -13.03 16.60
CA TYR A 32 -6.23 -12.43 17.90
C TYR A 32 -5.48 -11.12 18.17
N GLY A 33 -4.77 -10.57 17.15
CA GLY A 33 -3.97 -9.37 17.33
C GLY A 33 -2.60 -9.62 17.97
N ILE A 34 -1.75 -8.57 17.99
CA ILE A 34 -0.33 -8.70 18.37
C ILE A 34 -0.12 -8.98 19.87
N PHE A 35 -1.07 -8.57 20.74
CA PHE A 35 -0.92 -8.68 22.18
C PHE A 35 -1.38 -10.03 22.73
N GLU A 36 -2.33 -10.68 22.08
CA GLU A 36 -2.90 -11.96 22.50
C GLU A 36 -2.23 -13.15 21.81
N ALA A 37 -1.54 -12.92 20.69
CA ALA A 37 -0.85 -13.96 19.96
C ALA A 37 0.31 -14.58 20.77
N THR A 38 0.49 -15.87 20.65
CA THR A 38 1.63 -16.60 21.22
C THR A 38 2.96 -16.21 20.54
N SER A 39 4.09 -16.52 21.17
CA SER A 39 5.41 -16.24 20.60
C SER A 39 5.61 -16.92 19.23
N ASP A 40 5.11 -18.15 19.10
CA ASP A 40 5.25 -18.95 17.87
C ASP A 40 4.38 -18.40 16.74
N GLU A 41 3.15 -17.97 17.03
CA GLU A 41 2.27 -17.30 16.07
C GLU A 41 2.86 -15.97 15.60
N ARG A 42 3.44 -15.18 16.51
CA ARG A 42 4.11 -13.92 16.13
C ARG A 42 5.31 -14.20 15.22
N LEU A 43 6.14 -15.18 15.53
CA LEU A 43 7.27 -15.57 14.71
C LEU A 43 6.80 -16.06 13.34
N ALA A 44 5.77 -16.89 13.27
CA ALA A 44 5.20 -17.38 12.02
C ALA A 44 4.62 -16.25 11.15
N ALA A 45 4.11 -15.19 11.78
CA ALA A 45 3.57 -14.03 11.09
C ALA A 45 4.62 -13.01 10.61
N MET A 46 5.91 -13.19 11.00
CA MET A 46 6.99 -12.33 10.50
C MET A 46 7.27 -12.61 9.02
N GLY A 47 7.43 -11.57 8.22
CA GLY A 47 7.67 -11.72 6.78
C GLY A 47 8.95 -12.45 6.42
N TRP A 48 9.95 -12.46 7.31
CA TRP A 48 11.23 -13.14 7.13
C TRP A 48 11.24 -14.58 7.65
N SER A 49 10.32 -14.96 8.54
CA SER A 49 10.29 -16.30 9.15
C SER A 49 9.32 -17.24 8.44
N SER A 50 8.37 -16.72 7.67
CA SER A 50 7.37 -17.55 7.05
C SER A 50 7.97 -18.38 5.92
N LEU A 51 7.73 -19.69 5.97
CA LEU A 51 8.03 -20.64 4.89
C LEU A 51 7.17 -20.37 3.64
N ASN A 52 6.20 -19.48 3.72
CA ASN A 52 5.40 -19.04 2.59
C ASN A 52 6.25 -18.12 1.71
N LEU A 53 6.58 -18.58 0.53
CA LEU A 53 7.25 -17.86 -0.57
C LEU A 53 6.39 -16.69 -1.12
N SER A 54 5.77 -15.92 -0.25
CA SER A 54 5.08 -14.68 -0.66
C SER A 54 6.13 -13.64 -1.02
N ALA A 55 5.82 -12.76 -1.99
CA ALA A 55 6.74 -11.69 -2.37
C ALA A 55 7.05 -10.73 -1.20
N LEU A 56 6.32 -10.78 -0.10
CA LEU A 56 6.62 -10.07 1.14
C LEU A 56 7.96 -10.52 1.75
N TRP A 57 8.38 -11.76 1.51
CA TRP A 57 9.70 -12.25 1.92
C TRP A 57 10.84 -11.49 1.22
N PHE A 58 10.60 -10.99 0.00
CA PHE A 58 11.56 -10.20 -0.78
C PHE A 58 11.46 -8.69 -0.54
N ALA A 59 10.52 -8.23 0.31
CA ALA A 59 10.32 -6.79 0.56
C ALA A 59 11.62 -6.06 0.97
N PRO A 60 12.52 -6.62 1.81
CA PRO A 60 13.79 -6.00 2.10
C PRO A 60 14.68 -5.79 0.87
N LEU A 61 14.63 -6.70 -0.10
CA LEU A 61 15.44 -6.61 -1.34
C LEU A 61 14.98 -5.44 -2.21
N LEU A 62 13.69 -5.09 -2.15
CA LEU A 62 13.14 -3.92 -2.86
C LEU A 62 13.65 -2.58 -2.31
N ALA A 63 14.33 -2.58 -1.16
CA ALA A 63 14.99 -1.40 -0.62
C ALA A 63 16.34 -1.11 -1.27
N PHE A 64 17.04 -2.11 -1.80
CA PHE A 64 18.37 -1.95 -2.40
C PHE A 64 18.41 -0.94 -3.55
N PRO A 65 17.44 -0.87 -4.48
CA PRO A 65 17.43 0.11 -5.55
C PRO A 65 17.39 1.58 -5.09
N PHE A 66 17.04 1.87 -3.83
CA PHE A 66 17.11 3.23 -3.31
C PHE A 66 18.55 3.74 -3.17
N PHE A 67 19.52 2.87 -2.93
CA PHE A 67 20.93 3.27 -2.71
C PHE A 67 21.57 3.90 -3.97
N PRO A 68 21.51 3.29 -5.16
CA PRO A 68 22.06 3.90 -6.36
C PRO A 68 21.38 5.22 -6.74
N LEU A 69 20.10 5.40 -6.40
CA LEU A 69 19.38 6.66 -6.65
C LEU A 69 19.98 7.84 -5.89
N LEU A 70 20.70 7.61 -4.77
CA LEU A 70 21.34 8.68 -3.98
C LEU A 70 22.37 9.47 -4.77
N ASN A 71 23.03 8.83 -5.75
CA ASN A 71 24.09 9.43 -6.56
C ASN A 71 23.55 10.20 -7.78
N LEU A 72 22.24 10.17 -8.02
CA LEU A 72 21.63 10.83 -9.16
C LEU A 72 21.30 12.31 -8.88
N PRO A 73 21.21 13.16 -9.92
CA PRO A 73 20.72 14.52 -9.81
C PRO A 73 19.33 14.57 -9.15
N THR A 74 19.07 15.62 -8.39
CA THR A 74 17.88 15.74 -7.52
C THR A 74 16.56 15.44 -8.21
N ALA A 75 16.37 15.93 -9.44
CA ALA A 75 15.13 15.70 -10.19
C ALA A 75 14.99 14.24 -10.67
N THR A 76 16.06 13.65 -11.20
CA THR A 76 16.09 12.25 -11.65
C THR A 76 15.93 11.30 -10.47
N ARG A 77 16.61 11.59 -9.36
CA ARG A 77 16.47 10.87 -8.11
C ARG A 77 15.02 10.87 -7.62
N ALA A 78 14.38 12.06 -7.57
CA ALA A 78 13.00 12.18 -7.09
C ALA A 78 12.02 11.37 -7.95
N LYS A 79 12.18 11.39 -9.27
CA LYS A 79 11.36 10.56 -10.18
C LYS A 79 11.61 9.06 -9.95
N GLY A 80 12.86 8.64 -9.79
CA GLY A 80 13.23 7.26 -9.50
C GLY A 80 12.67 6.78 -8.16
N GLU A 81 12.76 7.59 -7.10
CA GLU A 81 12.18 7.29 -5.79
C GLU A 81 10.66 7.15 -5.86
N LEU A 82 9.95 8.00 -6.63
CA LEU A 82 8.50 7.88 -6.83
C LEU A 82 8.13 6.60 -7.59
N ALA A 83 8.82 6.29 -8.69
CA ALA A 83 8.58 5.08 -9.46
C ALA A 83 8.81 3.82 -8.61
N LEU A 84 9.90 3.80 -7.83
CA LEU A 84 10.21 2.69 -6.94
C LEU A 84 9.18 2.56 -5.81
N THR A 85 8.74 3.67 -5.22
CA THR A 85 7.69 3.70 -4.19
C THR A 85 6.38 3.10 -4.73
N ALA A 86 5.96 3.51 -5.93
CA ALA A 86 4.78 2.97 -6.58
C ALA A 86 4.93 1.48 -6.92
N ALA A 87 6.11 1.06 -7.40
CA ALA A 87 6.40 -0.34 -7.70
C ALA A 87 6.33 -1.22 -6.45
N ILE A 88 6.92 -0.77 -5.32
CA ILE A 88 6.88 -1.50 -4.05
C ILE A 88 5.44 -1.63 -3.55
N ALA A 89 4.66 -0.55 -3.58
CA ALA A 89 3.25 -0.59 -3.17
C ALA A 89 2.45 -1.57 -4.03
N LEU A 90 2.62 -1.51 -5.36
CA LEU A 90 1.94 -2.42 -6.28
C LEU A 90 2.34 -3.89 -6.04
N VAL A 91 3.63 -4.17 -5.96
CA VAL A 91 4.15 -5.53 -5.71
C VAL A 91 3.62 -6.07 -4.38
N THR A 92 3.60 -5.25 -3.32
CA THR A 92 3.08 -5.66 -2.01
C THR A 92 1.60 -6.04 -2.10
N LEU A 93 0.76 -5.23 -2.74
CA LEU A 93 -0.67 -5.48 -2.89
C LEU A 93 -0.96 -6.69 -3.77
N VAL A 94 -0.28 -6.80 -4.92
CA VAL A 94 -0.46 -7.93 -5.86
C VAL A 94 -0.01 -9.23 -5.22
N SER A 95 1.14 -9.24 -4.54
CA SER A 95 1.65 -10.45 -3.89
C SER A 95 0.77 -10.92 -2.74
N ALA A 96 0.22 -9.99 -1.94
CA ALA A 96 -0.72 -10.34 -0.88
C ALA A 96 -1.99 -10.97 -1.44
N LYS A 97 -2.51 -10.41 -2.55
CA LYS A 97 -3.71 -10.97 -3.21
C LYS A 97 -3.43 -12.34 -3.83
N LEU A 98 -2.31 -12.53 -4.53
CA LEU A 98 -1.95 -13.81 -5.13
C LEU A 98 -1.68 -14.90 -4.10
N ALA A 99 -1.09 -14.54 -2.97
CA ALA A 99 -0.83 -15.47 -1.87
C ALA A 99 -2.05 -15.70 -0.97
N HIS A 100 -3.18 -14.99 -1.20
CA HIS A 100 -4.37 -15.05 -0.36
C HIS A 100 -4.09 -14.80 1.12
N VAL A 101 -3.13 -13.92 1.42
CA VAL A 101 -2.74 -13.60 2.80
C VAL A 101 -3.26 -12.23 3.21
N SER A 102 -3.71 -12.15 4.45
CA SER A 102 -4.10 -10.88 5.07
C SER A 102 -2.85 -10.11 5.51
N LEU A 103 -2.82 -8.80 5.22
CA LEU A 103 -1.69 -7.94 5.54
C LEU A 103 -1.67 -7.57 7.03
N GLY A 104 -0.49 -7.66 7.65
CA GLY A 104 -0.27 -7.36 9.05
C GLY A 104 0.27 -5.94 9.31
N TYR A 105 0.66 -5.68 10.56
CA TYR A 105 1.10 -4.37 11.03
C TYR A 105 2.36 -3.83 10.36
N ALA A 106 3.29 -4.71 9.92
CA ALA A 106 4.49 -4.29 9.19
C ALA A 106 4.16 -3.54 7.90
N VAL A 107 3.06 -3.90 7.22
CA VAL A 107 2.63 -3.27 5.98
C VAL A 107 2.11 -1.85 6.23
N ILE A 108 1.52 -1.58 7.39
CA ILE A 108 1.12 -0.22 7.80
C ILE A 108 2.39 0.65 7.93
N GLY A 109 3.42 0.15 8.62
CA GLY A 109 4.70 0.83 8.73
C GLY A 109 5.36 1.08 7.36
N LEU A 110 5.31 0.09 6.47
CA LEU A 110 5.77 0.23 5.09
C LEU A 110 4.98 1.31 4.35
N ALA A 111 3.66 1.30 4.41
CA ALA A 111 2.82 2.29 3.74
C ALA A 111 3.13 3.72 4.20
N LEU A 112 3.28 3.94 5.51
CA LEU A 112 3.65 5.24 6.07
C LEU A 112 5.04 5.69 5.59
N ALA A 113 6.02 4.78 5.55
CA ALA A 113 7.35 5.08 5.02
C ALA A 113 7.31 5.42 3.52
N LEU A 114 6.52 4.70 2.73
CA LEU A 114 6.34 4.98 1.30
C LEU A 114 5.68 6.35 1.08
N VAL A 115 4.67 6.71 1.86
CA VAL A 115 4.05 8.04 1.83
C VAL A 115 5.06 9.13 2.16
N ALA A 116 5.92 8.91 3.17
CA ALA A 116 6.97 9.87 3.52
C ALA A 116 8.00 10.03 2.40
N ILE A 117 8.45 8.94 1.76
CA ILE A 117 9.38 8.99 0.62
C ILE A 117 8.73 9.71 -0.57
N ALA A 118 7.48 9.38 -0.90
CA ALA A 118 6.72 10.05 -1.95
C ALA A 118 6.58 11.55 -1.68
N THR A 119 6.26 11.93 -0.44
CA THR A 119 6.20 13.33 0.00
C THR A 119 7.51 14.07 -0.27
N LEU A 120 8.63 13.49 0.16
CA LEU A 120 9.96 14.09 -0.03
C LEU A 120 10.30 14.23 -1.51
N SER A 121 9.96 13.24 -2.31
CA SER A 121 10.24 13.21 -3.75
C SER A 121 9.39 14.23 -4.50
N LEU A 122 8.09 14.33 -4.20
CA LEU A 122 7.20 15.35 -4.77
C LEU A 122 7.61 16.77 -4.37
N ALA A 123 8.03 16.96 -3.11
CA ALA A 123 8.54 18.26 -2.65
C ALA A 123 9.82 18.67 -3.38
N ARG A 124 10.74 17.72 -3.67
CA ARG A 124 11.94 17.98 -4.49
C ARG A 124 11.60 18.33 -5.93
N LEU A 125 10.50 17.80 -6.46
CA LEU A 125 9.97 18.16 -7.78
C LEU A 125 9.19 19.47 -7.79
N LYS A 126 9.11 20.16 -6.64
CA LYS A 126 8.35 21.42 -6.44
C LYS A 126 6.86 21.29 -6.72
N VAL A 127 6.28 20.10 -6.61
CA VAL A 127 4.83 19.90 -6.64
C VAL A 127 4.24 20.67 -5.46
N LEU A 128 3.12 21.39 -5.66
CA LEU A 128 2.50 22.24 -4.65
C LEU A 128 3.51 23.17 -3.95
N GLN A 129 4.38 23.83 -4.76
CA GLN A 129 5.45 24.72 -4.29
C GLN A 129 6.49 24.05 -3.37
N GLY A 130 6.47 22.71 -3.28
CA GLY A 130 7.36 21.94 -2.43
C GLY A 130 6.98 21.89 -0.95
N ASP A 131 5.76 22.28 -0.61
CA ASP A 131 5.25 22.22 0.75
C ASP A 131 4.99 20.75 1.16
N LYS A 132 5.85 20.24 2.05
CA LYS A 132 5.82 18.85 2.48
C LYS A 132 4.57 18.52 3.30
N PHE A 133 4.07 19.49 4.09
CA PHE A 133 2.89 19.25 4.92
C PHE A 133 1.65 19.08 4.05
N ILE A 134 1.46 19.96 3.06
CA ILE A 134 0.33 19.88 2.14
C ILE A 134 0.40 18.58 1.32
N ILE A 135 1.59 18.23 0.79
CA ILE A 135 1.79 17.00 0.02
C ILE A 135 1.51 15.76 0.88
N ALA A 136 2.05 15.69 2.10
CA ALA A 136 1.83 14.57 3.01
C ALA A 136 0.36 14.40 3.36
N SER A 137 -0.32 15.50 3.70
CA SER A 137 -1.75 15.49 4.04
C SER A 137 -2.60 15.00 2.87
N LEU A 138 -2.34 15.46 1.65
CA LEU A 138 -3.01 15.00 0.44
C LEU A 138 -2.79 13.51 0.19
N LEU A 139 -1.53 13.03 0.29
CA LEU A 139 -1.22 11.61 0.09
C LEU A 139 -1.90 10.72 1.14
N ILE A 140 -1.96 11.16 2.40
CA ILE A 140 -2.66 10.42 3.46
C ILE A 140 -4.16 10.38 3.17
N ILE A 141 -4.76 11.50 2.78
CA ILE A 141 -6.19 11.55 2.43
C ILE A 141 -6.48 10.63 1.24
N ILE A 142 -5.66 10.67 0.19
CA ILE A 142 -5.80 9.78 -0.96
C ILE A 142 -5.66 8.30 -0.53
N LEU A 143 -4.70 7.99 0.33
CA LEU A 143 -4.53 6.64 0.86
C LEU A 143 -5.75 6.16 1.64
N LEU A 144 -6.32 7.02 2.51
CA LEU A 144 -7.52 6.69 3.28
C LEU A 144 -8.75 6.52 2.37
N ILE A 145 -8.96 7.40 1.41
CA ILE A 145 -10.05 7.26 0.43
C ILE A 145 -9.88 5.97 -0.37
N SER A 146 -8.65 5.68 -0.81
CA SER A 146 -8.37 4.45 -1.56
C SER A 146 -8.65 3.20 -0.73
N LEU A 147 -8.26 3.19 0.54
CA LEU A 147 -8.43 2.05 1.43
C LEU A 147 -9.90 1.84 1.84
N PHE A 148 -10.61 2.91 2.19
CA PHE A 148 -11.96 2.79 2.78
C PHE A 148 -13.09 2.94 1.77
N ILE A 149 -12.85 3.55 0.61
CA ILE A 149 -13.89 3.77 -0.40
C ILE A 149 -13.58 2.98 -1.68
N VAL A 150 -12.42 3.24 -2.30
CA VAL A 150 -12.11 2.67 -3.62
C VAL A 150 -11.92 1.16 -3.54
N PHE A 151 -11.17 0.67 -2.54
CA PHE A 151 -10.90 -0.75 -2.40
C PHE A 151 -12.18 -1.59 -2.12
N PRO A 152 -13.03 -1.27 -1.12
CA PRO A 152 -14.27 -2.02 -0.89
C PRO A 152 -15.24 -1.92 -2.06
N THR A 153 -15.41 -0.72 -2.63
CA THR A 153 -16.28 -0.51 -3.79
C THR A 153 -15.79 -1.32 -4.99
N GLY A 154 -14.49 -1.29 -5.25
CA GLY A 154 -13.86 -2.08 -6.32
C GLY A 154 -14.01 -3.59 -6.10
N ALA A 155 -13.84 -4.05 -4.85
CA ALA A 155 -14.03 -5.45 -4.49
C ALA A 155 -15.47 -5.92 -4.75
N ILE A 156 -16.46 -5.13 -4.33
CA ILE A 156 -17.88 -5.40 -4.61
C ILE A 156 -18.12 -5.43 -6.12
N PHE A 157 -17.59 -4.45 -6.84
CA PHE A 157 -17.74 -4.36 -8.29
C PHE A 157 -17.17 -5.59 -9.00
N VAL A 158 -15.96 -6.02 -8.60
CA VAL A 158 -15.34 -7.24 -9.14
C VAL A 158 -16.19 -8.48 -8.78
N ALA A 159 -16.65 -8.58 -7.54
CA ALA A 159 -17.47 -9.71 -7.08
C ALA A 159 -18.78 -9.87 -7.89
N MET A 160 -19.34 -8.77 -8.41
CA MET A 160 -20.53 -8.82 -9.27
C MET A 160 -20.31 -9.57 -10.59
N PHE A 161 -19.06 -9.64 -11.06
CA PHE A 161 -18.73 -10.33 -12.31
C PHE A 161 -18.26 -11.77 -12.10
N TYR A 162 -18.02 -12.18 -10.85
CA TYR A 162 -17.52 -13.52 -10.53
C TYR A 162 -18.52 -14.26 -9.64
N GLU A 163 -18.92 -15.44 -10.08
CA GLU A 163 -19.71 -16.40 -9.31
C GLU A 163 -18.92 -17.71 -9.28
N ASP A 164 -18.67 -18.24 -8.08
CA ASP A 164 -17.85 -19.45 -7.86
C ASP A 164 -16.47 -19.43 -8.56
N GLY A 165 -15.87 -18.25 -8.67
CA GLY A 165 -14.56 -18.07 -9.30
C GLY A 165 -14.57 -18.02 -10.84
N VAL A 166 -15.74 -18.11 -11.46
CA VAL A 166 -15.92 -18.03 -12.92
C VAL A 166 -16.44 -16.65 -13.30
N PHE A 167 -15.90 -16.10 -14.39
CA PHE A 167 -16.30 -14.78 -14.89
C PHE A 167 -17.61 -14.84 -15.69
N HIS A 168 -18.67 -14.22 -15.17
CA HIS A 168 -20.02 -14.21 -15.75
C HIS A 168 -20.52 -12.77 -16.05
N PRO A 169 -20.03 -12.10 -17.11
CA PRO A 169 -20.44 -10.73 -17.42
C PRO A 169 -21.93 -10.58 -17.77
N GLN A 170 -22.55 -11.65 -18.30
CA GLN A 170 -23.97 -11.66 -18.66
C GLN A 170 -24.91 -11.53 -17.44
N GLN A 171 -24.46 -11.97 -16.27
CA GLN A 171 -25.23 -11.87 -15.03
C GLN A 171 -25.44 -10.44 -14.59
N VAL A 172 -24.41 -9.59 -14.74
CA VAL A 172 -24.49 -8.16 -14.45
C VAL A 172 -25.51 -7.48 -15.36
N LEU A 173 -25.46 -7.78 -16.65
CA LEU A 173 -26.45 -7.26 -17.61
C LEU A 173 -27.89 -7.70 -17.24
N ARG A 174 -28.08 -8.94 -16.82
CA ARG A 174 -29.38 -9.47 -16.38
C ARG A 174 -29.86 -8.76 -15.12
N ILE A 175 -29.00 -8.50 -14.15
CA ILE A 175 -29.35 -7.77 -12.93
C ILE A 175 -29.69 -6.33 -13.25
N LEU A 176 -28.89 -5.65 -14.05
CA LEU A 176 -29.11 -4.24 -14.45
C LEU A 176 -30.38 -4.06 -15.29
N SER A 177 -30.81 -5.10 -16.03
CA SER A 177 -32.03 -5.06 -16.84
C SER A 177 -33.31 -5.32 -16.02
N GLN A 178 -33.21 -5.63 -14.73
CA GLN A 178 -34.40 -5.81 -13.88
C GLN A 178 -35.14 -4.47 -13.73
N SER A 179 -36.47 -4.51 -13.92
CA SER A 179 -37.33 -3.32 -13.86
C SER A 179 -37.23 -2.54 -12.54
N TYR A 180 -36.96 -3.24 -11.44
CA TYR A 180 -36.74 -2.64 -10.14
C TYR A 180 -35.44 -1.78 -10.12
N ILE A 181 -34.34 -2.32 -10.63
CA ILE A 181 -33.02 -1.61 -10.68
C ILE A 181 -33.14 -0.38 -11.59
N LEU A 182 -33.76 -0.53 -12.77
CA LEU A 182 -33.97 0.60 -13.68
C LEU A 182 -34.80 1.72 -13.06
N ARG A 183 -35.81 1.36 -12.26
CA ARG A 183 -36.64 2.33 -11.53
C ARG A 183 -35.82 3.05 -10.44
N VAL A 184 -34.99 2.33 -9.68
CA VAL A 184 -34.13 2.93 -8.64
C VAL A 184 -33.12 3.89 -9.27
N ILE A 185 -32.48 3.50 -10.37
CA ILE A 185 -31.55 4.35 -11.12
C ILE A 185 -32.29 5.59 -11.64
N GLY A 186 -33.44 5.42 -12.24
CA GLY A 186 -34.25 6.53 -12.74
C GLY A 186 -34.63 7.54 -11.66
N ASN A 187 -35.04 7.06 -10.48
CA ASN A 187 -35.38 7.93 -9.35
C ASN A 187 -34.16 8.61 -8.70
N SER A 188 -32.95 8.06 -8.87
CA SER A 188 -31.72 8.67 -8.34
C SER A 188 -31.12 9.73 -9.25
N LEU A 189 -31.55 9.79 -10.52
CA LEU A 189 -31.08 10.74 -11.53
C LEU A 189 -32.05 11.95 -11.69
N MET A 190 -33.23 11.91 -11.09
CA MET A 190 -34.19 13.02 -11.01
C MET A 190 -34.06 13.75 -9.69
#